data_4f8f2b8df616742add2d0df07b7ffac6
#
_entry.id   4f8f2b8df616742add2d0df07b7ffac6
#
_cell.length_a   1.000
_cell.length_b   1.000
_cell.length_c   1.000
_cell.angle_alpha   90.00
_cell.angle_beta   90.00
_cell.angle_gamma   90.00
#
_symmetry.space_group_name_H-M   'P 1'
#
loop_
_entity.id
_entity.type
_entity.pdbx_description
1 polymer ?
#
loop_
_entity_poly.entity_id
_entity_poly.type
_entity_poly.pdbx_seq_one_letter_code
_entity_poly.pdbx_strand_id
1 'polypeptide(L)'
;AGGFYQRDNTDFCVNQLLGFLDLTGGPLPFGAWNDTPYLLCNAQKAKSTALFAEGTFKVNDKLSLTAGGRYTWERKTWRGRQQVFIPQLGGGFDPSISIAQPLDASVYKYTAGVVTVRASDNEPTYRVSASYKAGEDTFLYATYSRGFKGGGFNDQIGGFGPFGTDLAAFATAAAATKPEKADSYEAGIKTQFLDNRARVNLTGFWVDYSDLQKQIVVPITVNGQPNQVTRFFNAASARVKGLEAEATLIPTDGLTLRGVLGYQDAKYRKYETPIPAGYDLSTAPLDRAPKWQWSVDGTYSTPVSDKLKVSINANVSYVGRNLFTQSIADARDNTFLRARTLLNASITLADLDDKYTLRLVGKNLTDERYETASQVVGGLWTFTLYGP
;
A
#
# COMPACT_ATOMS: atom_id res chain seq x y z
N ALA A 1 1.18 -22.29 20.81
CA ALA A 1 -0.04 -21.54 21.10
C ALA A 1 0.30 -20.23 21.79
N GLY A 2 -0.51 -19.19 21.59
CA GLY A 2 -0.27 -17.90 22.22
C GLY A 2 -1.49 -17.00 22.20
N GLY A 3 -1.37 -15.90 22.94
CA GLY A 3 -2.33 -14.81 22.98
C GLY A 3 -1.69 -13.53 22.49
N PHE A 4 -2.50 -12.64 21.93
CA PHE A 4 -2.07 -11.33 21.47
C PHE A 4 -3.05 -10.27 21.99
N TYR A 5 -2.51 -9.15 22.41
CA TYR A 5 -3.27 -7.97 22.77
C TYR A 5 -2.56 -6.73 22.26
N GLN A 6 -3.31 -5.86 21.61
CA GLN A 6 -2.84 -4.56 21.15
C GLN A 6 -3.89 -3.50 21.43
N ARG A 7 -3.43 -2.31 21.76
CA ARG A 7 -4.26 -1.11 21.89
C ARG A 7 -3.55 0.05 21.25
N ASP A 8 -4.22 0.67 20.29
CA ASP A 8 -3.74 1.86 19.59
C ASP A 8 -4.68 3.04 19.87
N ASN A 9 -4.09 4.19 20.09
CA ASN A 9 -4.82 5.45 20.16
C ASN A 9 -4.13 6.43 19.22
N THR A 10 -4.88 6.99 18.31
CA THR A 10 -4.42 8.02 17.37
C THR A 10 -5.31 9.24 17.52
N ASP A 11 -4.71 10.40 17.61
CA ASP A 11 -5.40 11.69 17.59
C ASP A 11 -4.57 12.63 16.71
N PHE A 12 -5.17 13.20 15.69
CA PHE A 12 -4.50 14.12 14.80
C PHE A 12 -5.46 15.12 14.19
N CYS A 13 -4.95 16.31 13.92
CA CYS A 13 -5.60 17.31 13.10
C CYS A 13 -4.70 17.65 11.91
N VAL A 14 -5.31 17.81 10.77
CA VAL A 14 -4.65 18.27 9.55
C VAL A 14 -5.22 19.65 9.21
N ASN A 15 -4.33 20.61 9.12
CA ASN A 15 -4.64 21.92 8.57
C ASN A 15 -4.16 21.95 7.11
N GLN A 16 -5.05 22.26 6.20
CA GLN A 16 -4.77 22.28 4.77
C GLN A 16 -5.06 23.66 4.20
N LEU A 17 -4.05 24.24 3.55
CA LEU A 17 -4.19 25.45 2.74
C LEU A 17 -4.14 25.04 1.27
N LEU A 18 -5.22 25.34 0.54
CA LEU A 18 -5.30 25.02 -0.88
C LEU A 18 -4.85 26.24 -1.74
N GLY A 19 -3.63 26.73 -1.50
CA GLY A 19 -3.08 27.93 -2.16
C GLY A 19 -2.99 27.83 -3.69
N PHE A 20 -3.13 26.65 -4.28
CA PHE A 20 -3.22 26.49 -5.74
C PHE A 20 -4.51 27.06 -6.33
N LEU A 21 -5.55 27.28 -5.52
CA LEU A 21 -6.79 27.89 -5.96
C LEU A 21 -6.59 29.38 -6.29
N ASP A 22 -5.52 29.99 -5.79
CA ASP A 22 -5.17 31.39 -6.07
C ASP A 22 -4.59 31.59 -7.47
N LEU A 23 -4.03 30.55 -8.06
CA LEU A 23 -3.39 30.62 -9.38
C LEU A 23 -4.37 30.81 -10.54
N THR A 24 -5.65 30.67 -10.30
CA THR A 24 -6.67 30.70 -11.36
C THR A 24 -7.23 32.10 -11.62
N GLY A 25 -6.87 33.11 -10.81
CA GLY A 25 -7.19 34.53 -11.03
C GLY A 25 -8.66 34.91 -11.13
N GLY A 26 -9.56 33.99 -10.76
CA GLY A 26 -11.00 34.19 -10.79
C GLY A 26 -11.73 33.40 -9.70
N PRO A 27 -13.00 33.75 -9.44
CA PRO A 27 -13.80 32.94 -8.54
C PRO A 27 -13.97 31.56 -9.17
N LEU A 28 -13.17 30.59 -8.71
CA LEU A 28 -13.48 29.19 -8.99
C LEU A 28 -14.90 28.90 -8.49
N PRO A 29 -15.56 27.85 -9.03
CA PRO A 29 -16.89 27.43 -8.57
C PRO A 29 -16.94 27.11 -7.06
N PHE A 30 -15.82 27.19 -6.38
CA PHE A 30 -15.65 27.04 -4.93
C PHE A 30 -15.83 28.34 -4.15
N GLY A 31 -16.10 29.49 -4.81
CA GLY A 31 -16.47 30.75 -4.17
C GLY A 31 -15.42 31.28 -3.18
N ALA A 32 -15.86 31.75 -2.03
CA ALA A 32 -15.05 32.39 -0.98
C ALA A 32 -14.06 31.46 -0.26
N TRP A 33 -13.61 30.39 -0.90
CA TRP A 33 -12.70 29.38 -0.33
C TRP A 33 -11.24 29.62 -0.66
N ASN A 34 -10.97 30.59 -1.52
CA ASN A 34 -9.62 31.03 -1.80
C ASN A 34 -8.98 31.48 -0.49
N ASP A 35 -7.77 31.05 -0.23
CA ASP A 35 -6.98 31.42 0.95
C ASP A 35 -7.53 30.98 2.32
N THR A 36 -8.60 30.18 2.37
CA THR A 36 -9.17 29.76 3.64
C THR A 36 -8.63 28.38 4.01
N PRO A 37 -7.79 28.26 5.03
CA PRO A 37 -7.34 26.95 5.51
C PRO A 37 -8.51 26.19 6.11
N TYR A 38 -8.47 24.88 5.99
CA TYR A 38 -9.43 24.03 6.65
C TYR A 38 -8.79 23.03 7.61
N LEU A 39 -9.51 22.70 8.65
CA LEU A 39 -9.08 21.82 9.70
C LEU A 39 -9.91 20.54 9.69
N LEU A 40 -9.25 19.41 9.68
CA LEU A 40 -9.82 18.08 9.81
C LEU A 40 -9.22 17.40 11.04
N CYS A 41 -10.06 17.12 12.04
CA CYS A 41 -9.62 16.43 13.26
C CYS A 41 -10.27 15.06 13.36
N ASN A 42 -9.44 14.05 13.61
CA ASN A 42 -9.83 12.66 13.79
C ASN A 42 -9.13 12.05 15.02
N ALA A 43 -9.85 11.22 15.75
CA ALA A 43 -9.28 10.37 16.77
C ALA A 43 -9.79 8.94 16.59
N GLN A 44 -8.90 7.96 16.71
CA GLN A 44 -9.26 6.56 16.67
C GLN A 44 -8.70 5.82 17.86
N LYS A 45 -9.52 4.94 18.44
CA LYS A 45 -9.10 3.95 19.42
C LYS A 45 -9.36 2.58 18.84
N ALA A 46 -8.33 1.74 18.78
CA ALA A 46 -8.43 0.37 18.34
C ALA A 46 -7.93 -0.57 19.45
N LYS A 47 -8.65 -1.67 19.64
CA LYS A 47 -8.25 -2.78 20.50
C LYS A 47 -8.34 -4.05 19.69
N SER A 48 -7.27 -4.84 19.68
CA SER A 48 -7.22 -6.16 19.07
C SER A 48 -6.77 -7.18 20.09
N THR A 49 -7.53 -8.27 20.21
CA THR A 49 -7.19 -9.42 21.03
C THR A 49 -7.26 -10.65 20.16
N ALA A 50 -6.32 -11.58 20.30
CA ALA A 50 -6.38 -12.82 19.57
C ALA A 50 -5.83 -13.99 20.36
N LEU A 51 -6.34 -15.19 20.02
CA LEU A 51 -5.78 -16.47 20.42
C LEU A 51 -5.33 -17.21 19.16
N PHE A 52 -4.21 -17.88 19.23
CA PHE A 52 -3.68 -18.62 18.10
C PHE A 52 -2.91 -19.87 18.53
N ALA A 53 -2.91 -20.85 17.66
CA ALA A 53 -2.08 -22.05 17.80
C ALA A 53 -1.63 -22.51 16.41
N GLU A 54 -0.44 -23.09 16.36
CA GLU A 54 0.10 -23.76 15.18
C GLU A 54 0.85 -25.01 15.62
N GLY A 55 0.74 -26.07 14.83
CA GLY A 55 1.47 -27.31 15.03
C GLY A 55 1.96 -27.89 13.72
N THR A 56 3.11 -28.55 13.77
CA THR A 56 3.69 -29.29 12.64
C THR A 56 3.76 -30.76 13.01
N PHE A 57 3.16 -31.58 12.19
CA PHE A 57 3.20 -33.03 12.28
C PHE A 57 4.14 -33.59 11.21
N LYS A 58 5.19 -34.30 11.63
CA LYS A 58 6.10 -35.03 10.74
C LYS A 58 5.47 -36.39 10.44
N VAL A 59 4.96 -36.55 9.22
CA VAL A 59 4.37 -37.82 8.75
C VAL A 59 5.47 -38.88 8.61
N ASN A 60 6.63 -38.46 8.10
CA ASN A 60 7.86 -39.23 8.01
C ASN A 60 9.04 -38.25 7.84
N ASP A 61 10.26 -38.78 7.56
CA ASP A 61 11.46 -37.95 7.42
C ASP A 61 11.43 -36.98 6.24
N LYS A 62 10.53 -37.22 5.27
CA LYS A 62 10.40 -36.40 4.06
C LYS A 62 9.17 -35.49 4.07
N LEU A 63 8.07 -35.91 4.66
CA LEU A 63 6.80 -35.20 4.62
C LEU A 63 6.42 -34.61 5.98
N SER A 64 6.19 -33.31 6.00
CA SER A 64 5.66 -32.60 7.17
C SER A 64 4.37 -31.84 6.80
N LEU A 65 3.41 -31.86 7.69
CA LEU A 65 2.15 -31.11 7.58
C LEU A 65 2.08 -30.09 8.70
N THR A 66 1.80 -28.85 8.37
CA THR A 66 1.62 -27.77 9.34
C THR A 66 0.20 -27.26 9.25
N ALA A 67 -0.46 -27.08 10.40
CA ALA A 67 -1.75 -26.42 10.50
C ALA A 67 -1.73 -25.39 11.62
N GLY A 68 -2.24 -24.21 11.35
CA GLY A 68 -2.36 -23.12 12.31
C GLY A 68 -3.68 -22.40 12.18
N GLY A 69 -4.15 -21.86 13.28
CA GLY A 69 -5.36 -21.05 13.33
C GLY A 69 -5.22 -19.91 14.33
N ARG A 70 -5.89 -18.83 14.02
CA ARG A 70 -6.00 -17.65 14.88
C ARG A 70 -7.42 -17.12 14.82
N TYR A 71 -7.96 -16.76 15.96
CA TYR A 71 -9.21 -16.02 16.07
C TYR A 71 -8.93 -14.65 16.67
N THR A 72 -9.34 -13.59 15.95
CA THR A 72 -9.09 -12.21 16.34
C THR A 72 -10.39 -11.50 16.62
N TRP A 73 -10.46 -10.82 17.75
CA TRP A 73 -11.52 -9.89 18.15
C TRP A 73 -10.97 -8.48 18.05
N GLU A 74 -11.57 -7.66 17.19
CA GLU A 74 -11.18 -6.28 17.00
C GLU A 74 -12.34 -5.33 17.32
N ARG A 75 -12.06 -4.26 18.05
CA ARG A 75 -13.01 -3.20 18.34
C ARG A 75 -12.37 -1.85 18.04
N LYS A 76 -13.05 -1.05 17.26
CA LYS A 76 -12.60 0.28 16.86
C LYS A 76 -13.64 1.33 17.21
N THR A 77 -13.19 2.48 17.67
CA THR A 77 -14.01 3.66 17.86
C THR A 77 -13.33 4.82 17.17
N TRP A 78 -14.03 5.42 16.22
CA TRP A 78 -13.57 6.61 15.52
C TRP A 78 -14.40 7.80 15.99
N ARG A 79 -13.74 8.95 16.14
CA ARG A 79 -14.34 10.22 16.39
C ARG A 79 -13.83 11.18 15.34
N GLY A 80 -14.73 11.92 14.69
CA GLY A 80 -14.36 12.89 13.68
C GLY A 80 -15.17 14.18 13.87
N ARG A 81 -14.54 15.26 13.48
CA ARG A 81 -15.12 16.57 13.41
C ARG A 81 -15.27 16.94 11.95
N GLN A 82 -16.42 17.50 11.58
CA GLN A 82 -16.56 18.09 10.25
C GLN A 82 -15.51 19.17 10.05
N GLN A 83 -15.16 19.35 8.80
CA GLN A 83 -14.21 20.34 8.37
C GLN A 83 -14.64 21.74 8.78
N VAL A 84 -13.72 22.46 9.35
CA VAL A 84 -13.94 23.80 9.88
C VAL A 84 -13.05 24.76 9.12
N PHE A 85 -13.64 25.84 8.62
CA PHE A 85 -12.89 26.89 7.96
C PHE A 85 -12.42 27.92 8.99
N ILE A 86 -11.16 28.29 8.91
CA ILE A 86 -10.58 29.36 9.69
C ILE A 86 -10.77 30.66 8.90
N PRO A 87 -11.57 31.62 9.37
CA PRO A 87 -11.97 32.78 8.55
C PRO A 87 -10.88 33.80 8.31
N GLN A 88 -9.70 33.66 8.86
CA GLN A 88 -8.63 34.64 8.72
C GLN A 88 -7.33 34.03 8.23
N LEU A 89 -6.85 34.52 7.11
CA LEU A 89 -5.49 34.44 6.65
C LEU A 89 -4.56 35.07 7.69
N GLY A 90 -3.55 34.35 8.05
CA GLY A 90 -2.57 34.79 9.03
C GLY A 90 -2.80 34.27 10.45
N GLY A 91 -3.93 33.63 10.72
CA GLY A 91 -4.04 32.74 11.86
C GLY A 91 -3.15 31.52 11.60
N GLY A 92 -1.95 31.50 12.15
CA GLY A 92 -1.02 30.41 11.99
C GLY A 92 -1.67 29.07 12.41
N PHE A 93 -1.15 27.98 11.91
CA PHE A 93 -1.47 26.66 12.41
C PHE A 93 -1.29 26.60 13.93
N ASP A 94 -2.37 26.35 14.66
CA ASP A 94 -2.30 26.09 16.09
C ASP A 94 -2.04 24.59 16.30
N PRO A 95 -0.82 24.19 16.65
CA PRO A 95 -0.49 22.78 16.85
C PRO A 95 -1.18 22.17 18.09
N SER A 96 -1.78 23.02 18.95
CA SER A 96 -2.50 22.54 20.14
C SER A 96 -3.93 22.10 19.86
N ILE A 97 -4.48 22.40 18.65
CA ILE A 97 -5.84 22.01 18.29
C ILE A 97 -5.95 20.48 18.23
N SER A 98 -6.92 19.97 18.97
CA SER A 98 -7.29 18.56 19.00
C SER A 98 -8.79 18.37 18.81
N ILE A 99 -9.20 17.13 18.54
CA ILE A 99 -10.62 16.79 18.44
C ILE A 99 -11.40 17.03 19.75
N ALA A 100 -10.70 17.01 20.88
CA ALA A 100 -11.30 17.22 22.20
C ALA A 100 -11.60 18.69 22.49
N GLN A 101 -10.96 19.61 21.81
CA GLN A 101 -11.05 21.05 22.07
C GLN A 101 -12.37 21.62 21.55
N PRO A 102 -13.13 22.40 22.34
CA PRO A 102 -14.22 23.20 21.81
C PRO A 102 -13.67 24.21 20.79
N LEU A 103 -14.38 24.38 19.68
CA LEU A 103 -14.02 25.39 18.69
C LEU A 103 -14.83 26.65 18.93
N ASP A 104 -14.14 27.79 18.93
CA ASP A 104 -14.78 29.09 19.04
C ASP A 104 -15.54 29.42 17.75
N ALA A 105 -16.88 29.54 17.81
CA ALA A 105 -17.73 29.80 16.68
C ALA A 105 -17.48 31.18 16.04
N SER A 106 -16.84 32.11 16.75
CA SER A 106 -16.42 33.39 16.18
C SER A 106 -15.22 33.26 15.23
N VAL A 107 -14.41 32.24 15.44
CA VAL A 107 -13.17 31.94 14.66
C VAL A 107 -13.45 30.90 13.58
N TYR A 108 -14.30 29.91 13.85
CA TYR A 108 -14.56 28.79 12.96
C TYR A 108 -15.98 28.83 12.40
N LYS A 109 -16.13 28.97 11.09
CA LYS A 109 -17.43 29.19 10.44
C LYS A 109 -18.38 28.01 10.44
N TYR A 110 -17.91 26.79 10.47
CA TYR A 110 -18.75 25.58 10.38
C TYR A 110 -18.37 24.61 11.49
N THR A 111 -18.83 24.93 12.69
CA THR A 111 -18.66 24.06 13.86
C THR A 111 -19.74 23.00 13.87
N ALA A 112 -19.56 21.93 13.14
CA ALA A 112 -20.34 20.75 13.37
C ALA A 112 -19.83 20.04 14.63
N GLY A 113 -20.72 19.33 15.32
CA GLY A 113 -20.37 18.55 16.49
C GLY A 113 -19.44 17.38 16.14
N VAL A 114 -18.89 16.75 17.16
CA VAL A 114 -18.08 15.55 17.01
C VAL A 114 -18.99 14.33 16.81
N VAL A 115 -18.75 13.57 15.74
CA VAL A 115 -19.42 12.30 15.46
C VAL A 115 -18.59 11.17 16.03
N THR A 116 -19.24 10.15 16.57
CA THR A 116 -18.57 8.93 17.05
C THR A 116 -19.18 7.70 16.39
N VAL A 117 -18.33 6.93 15.72
CA VAL A 117 -18.72 5.69 15.04
C VAL A 117 -17.92 4.53 15.62
N ARG A 118 -18.54 3.35 15.70
CA ARG A 118 -17.93 2.14 16.25
C ARG A 118 -18.00 1.00 15.25
N ALA A 119 -16.98 0.15 15.27
CA ALA A 119 -16.91 -1.09 14.53
C ALA A 119 -16.41 -2.23 15.41
N SER A 120 -16.83 -3.44 15.10
CA SER A 120 -16.37 -4.66 15.76
C SER A 120 -16.28 -5.76 14.73
N ASP A 121 -15.09 -6.32 14.57
CA ASP A 121 -14.76 -7.39 13.65
C ASP A 121 -14.29 -8.62 14.44
N ASN A 122 -14.82 -9.79 14.08
CA ASN A 122 -14.41 -11.06 14.70
C ASN A 122 -14.09 -12.03 13.54
N GLU A 123 -12.80 -12.27 13.31
CA GLU A 123 -12.37 -12.98 12.12
C GLU A 123 -11.43 -14.14 12.45
N PRO A 124 -11.75 -15.34 11.92
CA PRO A 124 -10.82 -16.46 11.90
C PRO A 124 -9.82 -16.31 10.77
N THR A 125 -8.57 -16.61 11.03
CA THR A 125 -7.52 -16.81 10.03
C THR A 125 -6.88 -18.16 10.24
N TYR A 126 -6.44 -18.80 9.16
CA TYR A 126 -5.87 -20.12 9.23
C TYR A 126 -4.88 -20.38 8.10
N ARG A 127 -4.00 -21.33 8.34
CA ARG A 127 -2.99 -21.80 7.37
C ARG A 127 -2.87 -23.30 7.46
N VAL A 128 -2.81 -23.93 6.29
CA VAL A 128 -2.44 -25.34 6.16
C VAL A 128 -1.33 -25.43 5.13
N SER A 129 -0.27 -26.17 5.46
CA SER A 129 0.88 -26.31 4.58
C SER A 129 1.36 -27.76 4.59
N ALA A 130 1.74 -28.25 3.41
CA ALA A 130 2.49 -29.48 3.25
C ALA A 130 3.88 -29.17 2.73
N SER A 131 4.88 -29.80 3.25
CA SER A 131 6.27 -29.68 2.81
C SER A 131 6.89 -31.03 2.61
N TYR A 132 7.61 -31.21 1.52
CA TYR A 132 8.18 -32.48 1.12
C TYR A 132 9.65 -32.35 0.68
N LYS A 133 10.54 -33.08 1.33
CA LYS A 133 11.94 -33.22 0.94
C LYS A 133 12.03 -34.25 -0.17
N ALA A 134 12.09 -33.80 -1.43
CA ALA A 134 12.18 -34.68 -2.60
C ALA A 134 13.58 -35.30 -2.76
N GLY A 135 14.60 -34.64 -2.21
CA GLY A 135 15.99 -35.06 -2.14
C GLY A 135 16.71 -34.31 -1.03
N GLU A 136 18.04 -34.44 -0.98
CA GLU A 136 18.87 -33.69 -0.01
C GLU A 136 18.78 -32.18 -0.29
N ASP A 137 18.78 -31.82 -1.57
CA ASP A 137 18.85 -30.44 -2.06
C ASP A 137 17.55 -29.93 -2.67
N THR A 138 16.44 -30.69 -2.58
CA THR A 138 15.18 -30.32 -3.21
C THR A 138 14.03 -30.39 -2.21
N PHE A 139 13.36 -29.25 -2.09
CA PHE A 139 12.24 -29.05 -1.19
C PHE A 139 11.03 -28.54 -1.96
N LEU A 140 9.89 -29.23 -1.82
CA LEU A 140 8.60 -28.86 -2.38
C LEU A 140 7.67 -28.43 -1.26
N TYR A 141 6.81 -27.48 -1.55
CA TYR A 141 5.77 -27.07 -0.60
C TYR A 141 4.49 -26.63 -1.31
N ALA A 142 3.39 -26.76 -0.58
CA ALA A 142 2.13 -26.15 -0.94
C ALA A 142 1.47 -25.61 0.33
N THR A 143 0.88 -24.43 0.22
CA THR A 143 0.25 -23.72 1.35
C THR A 143 -1.10 -23.16 0.89
N TYR A 144 -2.09 -23.31 1.76
CA TYR A 144 -3.32 -22.52 1.72
C TYR A 144 -3.40 -21.67 2.99
N SER A 145 -3.76 -20.40 2.84
CA SER A 145 -3.97 -19.52 3.98
C SER A 145 -5.10 -18.55 3.73
N ARG A 146 -5.82 -18.22 4.82
CA ARG A 146 -6.77 -17.12 4.86
C ARG A 146 -6.30 -16.04 5.82
N GLY A 147 -6.24 -14.81 5.32
CA GLY A 147 -5.97 -13.60 6.08
C GLY A 147 -7.14 -12.62 6.00
N PHE A 148 -7.11 -11.59 6.84
CA PHE A 148 -8.04 -10.47 6.75
C PHE A 148 -7.36 -9.14 7.10
N LYS A 149 -7.97 -8.05 6.62
CA LYS A 149 -7.69 -6.68 7.05
C LYS A 149 -8.98 -6.13 7.65
N GLY A 150 -8.94 -5.73 8.91
CA GLY A 150 -10.10 -5.22 9.63
C GLY A 150 -10.72 -4.00 8.97
N GLY A 151 -11.99 -3.76 9.22
CA GLY A 151 -12.72 -2.60 8.75
C GLY A 151 -12.05 -1.30 9.19
N GLY A 152 -12.07 -0.29 8.34
CA GLY A 152 -11.56 1.06 8.58
C GLY A 152 -12.65 2.10 8.48
N PHE A 153 -12.39 3.29 9.00
CA PHE A 153 -13.27 4.43 8.89
C PHE A 153 -12.79 5.35 7.77
N ASN A 154 -13.71 6.10 7.20
CA ASN A 154 -13.35 7.16 6.28
C ASN A 154 -12.99 8.42 7.07
N ASP A 155 -11.71 8.72 7.15
CA ASP A 155 -11.15 9.84 7.92
C ASP A 155 -11.14 11.17 7.15
N GLN A 156 -11.43 11.16 5.83
CA GLN A 156 -11.42 12.32 4.96
C GLN A 156 -12.82 12.81 4.56
N ILE A 157 -13.86 12.29 5.19
CA ILE A 157 -15.26 12.61 4.87
C ILE A 157 -15.63 14.07 5.19
N GLY A 158 -14.99 14.67 6.15
CA GLY A 158 -15.30 16.03 6.59
C GLY A 158 -15.00 17.14 5.58
N GLY A 159 -14.43 16.77 4.41
CA GLY A 159 -14.04 17.72 3.38
C GLY A 159 -15.20 18.55 2.84
N PHE A 160 -15.08 19.87 2.87
CA PHE A 160 -15.96 20.84 2.22
C PHE A 160 -17.44 20.89 2.67
N GLY A 161 -17.76 20.44 3.88
CA GLY A 161 -19.07 20.62 4.50
C GLY A 161 -20.27 20.01 3.76
N PRO A 162 -20.18 18.83 3.09
CA PRO A 162 -21.31 18.27 2.34
C PRO A 162 -22.48 17.89 3.22
N PHE A 163 -22.26 17.75 4.53
CA PHE A 163 -23.28 17.33 5.48
C PHE A 163 -23.89 18.52 6.26
N GLY A 164 -23.33 19.73 6.12
CA GLY A 164 -23.81 20.89 6.88
C GLY A 164 -23.84 20.60 8.38
N THR A 165 -25.01 20.75 9.00
CA THR A 165 -25.25 20.41 10.42
C THR A 165 -25.86 19.03 10.62
N ASP A 166 -26.04 18.23 9.57
CA ASP A 166 -26.60 16.88 9.65
C ASP A 166 -25.56 15.86 10.14
N LEU A 167 -25.45 15.74 11.45
CA LEU A 167 -24.55 14.80 12.12
C LEU A 167 -24.91 13.33 11.87
N ALA A 168 -26.19 13.03 11.56
CA ALA A 168 -26.62 11.66 11.28
C ALA A 168 -26.13 11.23 9.88
N ALA A 169 -26.26 12.09 8.88
CA ALA A 169 -25.70 11.86 7.56
C ALA A 169 -24.16 11.73 7.61
N PHE A 170 -23.49 12.56 8.41
CA PHE A 170 -22.05 12.47 8.62
C PHE A 170 -21.63 11.13 9.27
N ALA A 171 -22.34 10.71 10.33
CA ALA A 171 -22.09 9.43 10.99
C ALA A 171 -22.29 8.25 10.04
N THR A 172 -23.34 8.29 9.20
CA THR A 172 -23.60 7.27 8.19
C THR A 172 -22.49 7.20 7.16
N ALA A 173 -22.01 8.34 6.70
CA ALA A 173 -20.92 8.40 5.74
C ALA A 173 -19.57 7.98 6.34
N ALA A 174 -19.37 8.16 7.64
CA ALA A 174 -18.18 7.72 8.39
C ALA A 174 -18.25 6.25 8.82
N ALA A 175 -19.34 5.52 8.53
CA ALA A 175 -19.48 4.12 8.92
C ALA A 175 -18.30 3.28 8.45
N ALA A 176 -17.91 2.33 9.29
CA ALA A 176 -16.77 1.47 8.98
C ALA A 176 -17.06 0.57 7.78
N THR A 177 -16.01 0.31 7.01
CA THR A 177 -16.02 -0.78 6.02
C THR A 177 -16.06 -2.13 6.72
N LYS A 178 -16.49 -3.17 6.00
CA LYS A 178 -16.35 -4.57 6.43
C LYS A 178 -14.90 -5.01 6.33
N PRO A 179 -14.48 -6.06 7.05
CA PRO A 179 -13.19 -6.67 6.85
C PRO A 179 -13.00 -7.17 5.41
N GLU A 180 -11.86 -6.82 4.84
CA GLU A 180 -11.37 -7.40 3.58
C GLU A 180 -10.74 -8.75 3.88
N LYS A 181 -10.97 -9.76 3.03
CA LYS A 181 -10.43 -11.12 3.18
C LYS A 181 -9.61 -11.52 1.97
N ALA A 182 -8.56 -12.30 2.24
CA ALA A 182 -7.71 -12.87 1.20
C ALA A 182 -7.56 -14.38 1.43
N ASP A 183 -7.92 -15.16 0.42
CA ASP A 183 -7.65 -16.59 0.33
C ASP A 183 -6.45 -16.79 -0.61
N SER A 184 -5.35 -17.31 -0.09
CA SER A 184 -4.10 -17.49 -0.81
C SER A 184 -3.74 -18.97 -0.95
N TYR A 185 -3.43 -19.36 -2.16
CA TYR A 185 -2.90 -20.66 -2.53
C TYR A 185 -1.50 -20.47 -3.13
N GLU A 186 -0.54 -21.18 -2.63
CA GLU A 186 0.85 -21.10 -3.05
C GLU A 186 1.43 -22.50 -3.16
N ALA A 187 2.23 -22.75 -4.20
CA ALA A 187 3.05 -23.95 -4.31
C ALA A 187 4.40 -23.62 -4.93
N GLY A 188 5.44 -24.27 -4.46
CA GLY A 188 6.77 -23.96 -4.94
C GLY A 188 7.79 -25.09 -4.75
N ILE A 189 8.91 -24.87 -5.43
CA ILE A 189 10.10 -25.70 -5.35
C ILE A 189 11.30 -24.83 -4.96
N LYS A 190 12.13 -25.33 -4.07
CA LYS A 190 13.45 -24.78 -3.74
C LYS A 190 14.48 -25.86 -3.94
N THR A 191 15.48 -25.58 -4.76
CA THR A 191 16.50 -26.58 -5.09
C THR A 191 17.88 -25.95 -5.17
N GLN A 192 18.89 -26.73 -4.83
CA GLN A 192 20.30 -26.42 -5.00
C GLN A 192 20.95 -27.51 -5.84
N PHE A 193 21.93 -27.16 -6.66
CA PHE A 193 22.66 -28.09 -7.52
C PHE A 193 24.02 -27.52 -7.89
N LEU A 194 24.85 -28.27 -8.65
CA LEU A 194 26.23 -27.91 -8.98
C LEU A 194 27.08 -27.65 -7.73
N ASP A 195 27.07 -28.58 -6.79
CA ASP A 195 27.81 -28.49 -5.52
C ASP A 195 27.50 -27.18 -4.77
N ASN A 196 26.22 -26.84 -4.67
CA ASN A 196 25.67 -25.61 -4.07
C ASN A 196 26.03 -24.30 -4.80
N ARG A 197 26.61 -24.37 -6.00
CA ARG A 197 26.90 -23.20 -6.83
C ARG A 197 25.68 -22.64 -7.54
N ALA A 198 24.58 -23.38 -7.61
CA ALA A 198 23.31 -22.92 -8.15
C ALA A 198 22.17 -23.18 -7.17
N ARG A 199 21.36 -22.17 -6.95
CA ARG A 199 20.10 -22.24 -6.19
C ARG A 199 18.99 -21.64 -7.00
N VAL A 200 17.86 -22.34 -7.09
CA VAL A 200 16.64 -21.86 -7.75
C VAL A 200 15.45 -22.07 -6.84
N ASN A 201 14.66 -21.01 -6.64
CA ASN A 201 13.36 -21.05 -6.01
C ASN A 201 12.33 -20.64 -7.05
N LEU A 202 11.27 -21.42 -7.22
CA LEU A 202 10.15 -21.12 -8.10
C LEU A 202 8.86 -21.29 -7.32
N THR A 203 8.00 -20.28 -7.37
CA THR A 203 6.72 -20.24 -6.66
C THR A 203 5.61 -19.83 -7.62
N GLY A 204 4.52 -20.59 -7.62
CA GLY A 204 3.26 -20.19 -8.23
C GLY A 204 2.26 -19.80 -7.14
N PHE A 205 1.52 -18.72 -7.35
CA PHE A 205 0.54 -18.26 -6.39
C PHE A 205 -0.80 -17.87 -7.04
N TRP A 206 -1.85 -17.94 -6.22
CA TRP A 206 -3.18 -17.50 -6.55
C TRP A 206 -3.84 -16.93 -5.31
N VAL A 207 -4.31 -15.68 -5.39
CA VAL A 207 -4.95 -14.97 -4.27
C VAL A 207 -6.30 -14.44 -4.72
N ASP A 208 -7.34 -14.81 -3.99
CA ASP A 208 -8.69 -14.26 -4.16
C ASP A 208 -8.98 -13.28 -3.02
N TYR A 209 -9.28 -12.03 -3.38
CA TYR A 209 -9.72 -10.98 -2.46
C TYR A 209 -11.24 -10.84 -2.51
N SER A 210 -11.86 -10.78 -1.33
CA SER A 210 -13.27 -10.45 -1.16
C SER A 210 -13.44 -9.26 -0.24
N ASP A 211 -14.51 -8.50 -0.46
CA ASP A 211 -14.79 -7.25 0.26
C ASP A 211 -13.60 -6.26 0.23
N LEU A 212 -12.89 -6.19 -0.90
CA LEU A 212 -11.70 -5.36 -1.09
C LEU A 212 -12.05 -3.90 -0.79
N GLN A 213 -11.31 -3.33 0.15
CA GLN A 213 -11.47 -1.95 0.57
C GLN A 213 -10.80 -1.01 -0.44
N LYS A 214 -11.57 -0.09 -0.98
CA LYS A 214 -11.09 0.89 -1.95
C LYS A 214 -11.39 2.30 -1.48
N GLN A 215 -10.41 3.17 -1.69
CA GLN A 215 -10.53 4.60 -1.53
C GLN A 215 -10.66 5.23 -2.92
N ILE A 216 -11.71 5.98 -3.14
CA ILE A 216 -11.93 6.69 -4.39
C ILE A 216 -12.38 8.11 -4.12
N VAL A 217 -12.04 9.00 -5.03
CA VAL A 217 -12.54 10.37 -5.04
C VAL A 217 -13.82 10.38 -5.85
N VAL A 218 -14.91 10.80 -5.22
CA VAL A 218 -16.25 10.83 -5.80
C VAL A 218 -16.66 12.28 -6.06
N PRO A 219 -17.04 12.65 -7.29
CA PRO A 219 -17.65 13.95 -7.54
C PRO A 219 -19.01 14.02 -6.87
N ILE A 220 -19.26 15.13 -6.20
CA ILE A 220 -20.52 15.45 -5.53
C ILE A 220 -20.93 16.86 -5.88
N THR A 221 -22.20 17.21 -5.58
CA THR A 221 -22.67 18.58 -5.70
C THR A 221 -23.06 19.07 -4.32
N VAL A 222 -22.53 20.22 -3.92
CA VAL A 222 -22.82 20.87 -2.64
C VAL A 222 -23.36 22.27 -2.93
N ASN A 223 -24.59 22.55 -2.49
CA ASN A 223 -25.26 23.84 -2.74
C ASN A 223 -25.27 24.24 -4.23
N GLY A 224 -25.47 23.28 -5.13
CA GLY A 224 -25.46 23.50 -6.59
C GLY A 224 -24.08 23.65 -7.21
N GLN A 225 -23.01 23.56 -6.43
CA GLN A 225 -21.63 23.67 -6.93
C GLN A 225 -20.95 22.28 -7.00
N PRO A 226 -20.16 22.02 -8.06
CA PRO A 226 -19.36 20.81 -8.14
C PRO A 226 -18.38 20.75 -6.97
N ASN A 227 -18.25 19.57 -6.39
CA ASN A 227 -17.31 19.28 -5.31
C ASN A 227 -16.86 17.84 -5.40
N GLN A 228 -15.92 17.41 -4.57
CA GLN A 228 -15.49 16.03 -4.50
C GLN A 228 -15.27 15.59 -3.06
N VAL A 229 -15.48 14.33 -2.80
CA VAL A 229 -15.26 13.72 -1.49
C VAL A 229 -14.54 12.40 -1.64
N THR A 230 -13.57 12.16 -0.78
CA THR A 230 -12.93 10.86 -0.69
C THR A 230 -13.84 9.89 0.05
N ARG A 231 -14.07 8.73 -0.53
CA ARG A 231 -14.90 7.66 0.05
C ARG A 231 -14.09 6.38 0.17
N PHE A 232 -14.25 5.73 1.29
CA PHE A 232 -13.64 4.45 1.60
C PHE A 232 -14.76 3.42 1.84
N PHE A 233 -14.79 2.36 1.05
CA PHE A 233 -15.84 1.34 1.11
C PHE A 233 -15.37 0.00 0.52
N ASN A 234 -16.15 -1.08 0.80
CA ASN A 234 -15.94 -2.38 0.18
C ASN A 234 -16.62 -2.39 -1.19
N ALA A 235 -15.87 -2.18 -2.24
CA ALA A 235 -16.42 -2.03 -3.59
C ALA A 235 -16.07 -3.20 -4.51
N ALA A 236 -15.06 -3.99 -4.17
CA ALA A 236 -14.45 -4.87 -5.13
C ALA A 236 -14.20 -6.29 -4.60
N SER A 237 -14.12 -7.21 -5.52
CA SER A 237 -13.38 -8.45 -5.38
C SER A 237 -12.32 -8.51 -6.47
N ALA A 238 -11.18 -9.10 -6.15
CA ALA A 238 -10.05 -9.16 -7.07
C ALA A 238 -9.39 -10.53 -7.04
N ARG A 239 -8.68 -10.84 -8.10
CA ARG A 239 -7.83 -12.02 -8.20
C ARG A 239 -6.45 -11.60 -8.66
N VAL A 240 -5.45 -12.08 -7.95
CA VAL A 240 -4.04 -11.94 -8.32
C VAL A 240 -3.45 -13.34 -8.42
N LYS A 241 -2.89 -13.68 -9.58
CA LYS A 241 -2.18 -14.95 -9.76
C LYS A 241 -0.87 -14.70 -10.48
N GLY A 242 0.12 -15.51 -10.21
CA GLY A 242 1.41 -15.27 -10.82
C GLY A 242 2.45 -16.34 -10.52
N LEU A 243 3.65 -16.00 -10.92
CA LEU A 243 4.86 -16.79 -10.72
C LEU A 243 5.96 -15.88 -10.19
N GLU A 244 6.73 -16.40 -9.24
CA GLU A 244 7.95 -15.77 -8.73
C GLU A 244 9.10 -16.74 -8.91
N ALA A 245 10.22 -16.24 -9.38
CA ALA A 245 11.46 -17.00 -9.52
C ALA A 245 12.62 -16.23 -8.91
N GLU A 246 13.44 -16.93 -8.16
CA GLU A 246 14.71 -16.43 -7.63
C GLU A 246 15.81 -17.40 -8.02
N ALA A 247 16.93 -16.89 -8.49
CA ALA A 247 18.09 -17.69 -8.82
C ALA A 247 19.37 -17.06 -8.26
N THR A 248 20.27 -17.91 -7.77
CA THR A 248 21.65 -17.53 -7.45
C THR A 248 22.57 -18.51 -8.15
N LEU A 249 23.58 -18.00 -8.82
CA LEU A 249 24.57 -18.80 -9.54
C LEU A 249 25.97 -18.28 -9.22
N ILE A 250 26.89 -19.19 -8.93
CA ILE A 250 28.31 -18.93 -8.73
C ILE A 250 29.09 -19.66 -9.85
N PRO A 251 29.18 -19.06 -11.06
CA PRO A 251 29.76 -19.74 -12.23
C PRO A 251 31.22 -20.05 -12.04
N THR A 252 31.93 -19.19 -11.36
CA THR A 252 33.34 -19.30 -11.01
C THR A 252 33.58 -18.61 -9.67
N ASP A 253 34.73 -18.88 -9.07
CA ASP A 253 35.12 -18.24 -7.81
C ASP A 253 35.19 -16.73 -7.98
N GLY A 254 34.68 -16.01 -6.97
CA GLY A 254 34.56 -14.57 -6.97
C GLY A 254 33.36 -14.01 -7.72
N LEU A 255 32.70 -14.74 -8.64
CA LEU A 255 31.53 -14.25 -9.38
C LEU A 255 30.24 -14.84 -8.82
N THR A 256 29.36 -13.95 -8.37
CA THR A 256 28.00 -14.29 -7.95
C THR A 256 27.00 -13.54 -8.80
N LEU A 257 26.08 -14.28 -9.40
CA LEU A 257 24.94 -13.74 -10.13
C LEU A 257 23.65 -14.04 -9.37
N ARG A 258 22.77 -13.05 -9.23
CA ARG A 258 21.45 -13.19 -8.61
C ARG A 258 20.40 -12.64 -9.55
N GLY A 259 19.29 -13.34 -9.66
CA GLY A 259 18.14 -12.91 -10.44
C GLY A 259 16.87 -13.10 -9.66
N VAL A 260 15.95 -12.14 -9.75
CA VAL A 260 14.58 -12.24 -9.27
C VAL A 260 13.64 -11.86 -10.39
N LEU A 261 12.54 -12.58 -10.52
CA LEU A 261 11.50 -12.36 -11.52
C LEU A 261 10.14 -12.52 -10.87
N GLY A 262 9.27 -11.52 -11.01
CA GLY A 262 7.87 -11.57 -10.65
C GLY A 262 6.99 -11.35 -11.89
N TYR A 263 6.06 -12.24 -12.10
CA TYR A 263 4.97 -12.12 -13.06
C TYR A 263 3.65 -12.20 -12.33
N GLN A 264 2.73 -11.26 -12.58
CA GLN A 264 1.38 -11.33 -12.04
C GLN A 264 0.31 -10.92 -13.07
N ASP A 265 -0.82 -11.62 -13.03
CA ASP A 265 -2.06 -11.26 -13.67
C ASP A 265 -3.06 -10.86 -12.57
N ALA A 266 -3.20 -9.54 -12.37
CA ALA A 266 -4.01 -8.95 -11.31
C ALA A 266 -5.25 -8.29 -11.94
N LYS A 267 -6.46 -8.77 -11.56
CA LYS A 267 -7.72 -8.31 -12.14
C LYS A 267 -8.81 -8.19 -11.09
N TYR A 268 -9.64 -7.18 -11.23
CA TYR A 268 -10.92 -7.19 -10.53
C TYR A 268 -11.81 -8.32 -11.09
N ARG A 269 -12.56 -8.96 -10.22
CA ARG A 269 -13.65 -9.88 -10.59
C ARG A 269 -14.99 -9.15 -10.60
N LYS A 270 -15.11 -8.19 -9.69
CA LYS A 270 -16.22 -7.27 -9.57
C LYS A 270 -15.71 -5.98 -8.94
N TYR A 271 -16.09 -4.85 -9.50
CA TYR A 271 -15.83 -3.54 -8.90
C TYR A 271 -16.94 -2.58 -9.28
N GLU A 272 -17.91 -2.46 -8.40
CA GLU A 272 -19.04 -1.53 -8.55
C GLU A 272 -18.96 -0.49 -7.44
N THR A 273 -19.05 0.77 -7.81
CA THR A 273 -19.05 1.86 -6.82
C THR A 273 -20.47 2.07 -6.28
N PRO A 274 -20.66 2.16 -4.95
CA PRO A 274 -21.97 2.46 -4.39
C PRO A 274 -22.34 3.94 -4.55
N ILE A 275 -21.36 4.82 -4.75
CA ILE A 275 -21.55 6.27 -4.85
C ILE A 275 -20.54 6.86 -5.85
N PRO A 276 -20.95 7.54 -6.93
CA PRO A 276 -22.29 7.41 -7.48
C PRO A 276 -22.60 5.98 -7.86
N ALA A 277 -23.85 5.58 -7.68
CA ALA A 277 -24.24 4.19 -7.96
C ALA A 277 -24.10 3.87 -9.45
N GLY A 278 -23.60 2.67 -9.74
CA GLY A 278 -23.63 2.12 -11.09
C GLY A 278 -22.36 2.29 -11.93
N TYR A 279 -21.26 2.82 -11.38
CA TYR A 279 -19.99 2.74 -12.10
C TYR A 279 -19.39 1.35 -11.94
N ASP A 280 -19.30 0.62 -13.03
CA ASP A 280 -18.63 -0.67 -13.13
C ASP A 280 -17.17 -0.47 -13.59
N LEU A 281 -16.25 -0.71 -12.67
CA LEU A 281 -14.80 -0.61 -12.89
C LEU A 281 -14.14 -2.00 -12.97
N SER A 282 -14.92 -3.06 -13.14
CA SER A 282 -14.41 -4.44 -13.14
C SER A 282 -13.39 -4.72 -14.25
N THR A 283 -13.40 -3.94 -15.33
CA THR A 283 -12.43 -4.05 -16.43
C THR A 283 -11.17 -3.20 -16.22
N ALA A 284 -11.14 -2.37 -15.19
CA ALA A 284 -9.98 -1.55 -14.90
C ALA A 284 -8.79 -2.40 -14.40
N PRO A 285 -7.54 -1.99 -14.68
CA PRO A 285 -6.38 -2.61 -14.05
C PRO A 285 -6.39 -2.39 -12.54
N LEU A 286 -5.84 -3.34 -11.77
CA LEU A 286 -5.51 -3.05 -10.38
C LEU A 286 -4.43 -1.97 -10.30
N ASP A 287 -4.61 -1.06 -9.33
CA ASP A 287 -3.62 -0.04 -9.05
C ASP A 287 -2.32 -0.64 -8.49
N ARG A 288 -1.20 -0.10 -8.92
CA ARG A 288 0.15 -0.45 -8.49
C ARG A 288 0.50 -1.93 -8.66
N ALA A 289 -0.07 -2.58 -9.67
CA ALA A 289 0.13 -3.98 -9.98
C ALA A 289 0.82 -4.16 -11.35
N PRO A 290 2.13 -3.89 -11.47
CA PRO A 290 2.86 -4.11 -12.71
C PRO A 290 2.87 -5.60 -13.06
N LYS A 291 2.62 -5.92 -14.34
CA LYS A 291 2.55 -7.31 -14.79
C LYS A 291 3.88 -8.04 -14.70
N TRP A 292 4.98 -7.32 -14.89
CA TRP A 292 6.33 -7.84 -14.86
C TRP A 292 7.21 -6.95 -13.99
N GLN A 293 8.01 -7.59 -13.15
CA GLN A 293 9.09 -6.99 -12.38
C GLN A 293 10.26 -7.97 -12.36
N TRP A 294 11.46 -7.47 -12.56
CA TRP A 294 12.65 -8.32 -12.41
C TRP A 294 13.87 -7.49 -12.06
N SER A 295 14.85 -8.15 -11.50
CA SER A 295 16.17 -7.59 -11.25
C SER A 295 17.24 -8.66 -11.43
N VAL A 296 18.35 -8.25 -12.02
CA VAL A 296 19.56 -9.07 -12.13
C VAL A 296 20.69 -8.30 -11.48
N ASP A 297 21.42 -8.98 -10.62
CA ASP A 297 22.59 -8.47 -9.89
C ASP A 297 23.79 -9.36 -10.16
N GLY A 298 24.91 -8.76 -10.49
CA GLY A 298 26.20 -9.45 -10.67
C GLY A 298 27.25 -8.83 -9.77
N THR A 299 27.92 -9.64 -8.99
CA THR A 299 29.06 -9.21 -8.16
C THR A 299 30.27 -10.07 -8.49
N TYR A 300 31.35 -9.41 -8.88
CA TYR A 300 32.65 -10.05 -9.01
C TYR A 300 33.61 -9.48 -7.98
N SER A 301 34.24 -10.33 -7.20
CA SER A 301 35.18 -9.97 -6.15
C SER A 301 36.47 -10.79 -6.29
N THR A 302 37.58 -10.11 -6.29
CA THR A 302 38.91 -10.77 -6.43
C THR A 302 39.96 -10.05 -5.60
N PRO A 303 40.91 -10.74 -4.97
CA PRO A 303 42.10 -10.14 -4.41
C PRO A 303 42.91 -9.44 -5.53
N VAL A 304 43.41 -8.25 -5.25
CA VAL A 304 44.29 -7.51 -6.15
C VAL A 304 45.71 -7.36 -5.56
N SER A 305 45.84 -7.70 -4.29
CA SER A 305 47.14 -7.88 -3.60
C SER A 305 46.95 -8.76 -2.38
N ASP A 306 48.04 -9.06 -1.66
CA ASP A 306 48.01 -9.82 -0.40
C ASP A 306 47.23 -9.15 0.73
N LYS A 307 46.83 -7.89 0.56
CA LYS A 307 46.14 -7.09 1.58
C LYS A 307 44.83 -6.49 1.12
N LEU A 308 44.57 -6.46 -0.19
CA LEU A 308 43.44 -5.72 -0.77
C LEU A 308 42.66 -6.60 -1.72
N LYS A 309 41.34 -6.42 -1.71
CA LYS A 309 40.40 -6.97 -2.68
C LYS A 309 39.58 -5.87 -3.35
N VAL A 310 39.23 -6.11 -4.60
CA VAL A 310 38.28 -5.27 -5.37
C VAL A 310 37.00 -6.06 -5.61
N SER A 311 35.88 -5.42 -5.41
CA SER A 311 34.56 -5.96 -5.77
C SER A 311 33.86 -5.01 -6.73
N ILE A 312 33.36 -5.52 -7.83
CA ILE A 312 32.55 -4.80 -8.80
C ILE A 312 31.16 -5.38 -8.75
N ASN A 313 30.16 -4.52 -8.56
CA ASN A 313 28.76 -4.92 -8.59
C ASN A 313 28.04 -4.12 -9.68
N ALA A 314 27.14 -4.78 -10.40
CA ALA A 314 26.21 -4.18 -11.32
C ALA A 314 24.81 -4.76 -11.10
N ASN A 315 23.80 -3.90 -11.08
CA ASN A 315 22.41 -4.28 -10.92
C ASN A 315 21.56 -3.62 -12.00
N VAL A 316 20.75 -4.42 -12.67
CA VAL A 316 19.72 -3.96 -13.60
C VAL A 316 18.36 -4.35 -13.03
N SER A 317 17.44 -3.40 -12.94
CA SER A 317 16.08 -3.65 -12.47
C SER A 317 15.04 -3.07 -13.42
N TYR A 318 13.94 -3.79 -13.58
CA TYR A 318 12.81 -3.43 -14.44
C TYR A 318 11.50 -3.47 -13.66
N VAL A 319 10.66 -2.47 -13.88
CA VAL A 319 9.27 -2.44 -13.42
C VAL A 319 8.39 -2.10 -14.60
N GLY A 320 7.41 -2.94 -14.89
CA GLY A 320 6.46 -2.74 -15.97
C GLY A 320 5.50 -1.56 -15.74
N ARG A 321 4.88 -1.10 -16.81
CA ARG A 321 3.83 -0.07 -16.75
C ARG A 321 2.72 -0.53 -15.80
N ASN A 322 2.24 0.39 -14.95
CA ASN A 322 1.17 0.10 -14.00
C ASN A 322 0.28 1.33 -13.76
N LEU A 323 -0.96 1.08 -13.35
CA LEU A 323 -1.90 2.12 -12.96
C LEU A 323 -1.45 2.72 -11.62
N PHE A 324 -1.41 4.05 -11.52
CA PHE A 324 -1.12 4.76 -10.28
C PHE A 324 -2.39 5.25 -9.60
N THR A 325 -3.24 6.00 -10.32
CA THR A 325 -4.52 6.48 -9.81
C THR A 325 -5.62 6.11 -10.80
N GLN A 326 -6.69 5.55 -10.27
CA GLN A 326 -7.91 5.25 -11.01
C GLN A 326 -8.90 6.40 -10.86
N SER A 327 -9.41 6.90 -11.98
CA SER A 327 -10.55 7.80 -12.02
C SER A 327 -11.85 7.01 -12.14
N ILE A 328 -12.89 7.45 -11.43
CA ILE A 328 -14.23 6.92 -11.58
C ILE A 328 -15.09 7.74 -12.55
N ALA A 329 -14.71 8.98 -12.80
CA ALA A 329 -15.46 9.87 -13.68
C ALA A 329 -15.18 9.60 -15.15
N ASP A 330 -13.93 9.41 -15.51
CA ASP A 330 -13.49 9.15 -16.87
C ASP A 330 -12.22 8.29 -16.86
N ALA A 331 -12.23 7.19 -17.61
CA ALA A 331 -11.06 6.32 -17.74
C ALA A 331 -9.84 7.04 -18.37
N ARG A 332 -10.06 8.16 -19.09
CA ARG A 332 -9.00 9.01 -19.63
C ARG A 332 -8.19 9.71 -18.55
N ASP A 333 -8.79 9.91 -17.37
CA ASP A 333 -8.14 10.51 -16.19
C ASP A 333 -7.34 9.49 -15.38
N ASN A 334 -7.32 8.22 -15.80
CA ASN A 334 -6.46 7.22 -15.22
C ASN A 334 -5.00 7.59 -15.46
N THR A 335 -4.22 7.64 -14.39
CA THR A 335 -2.80 7.93 -14.48
C THR A 335 -1.97 6.65 -14.41
N PHE A 336 -0.96 6.55 -15.26
CA PHE A 336 -0.10 5.39 -15.34
C PHE A 336 1.35 5.81 -15.15
N LEU A 337 2.09 5.02 -14.38
CA LEU A 337 3.54 5.09 -14.38
C LEU A 337 4.07 4.26 -15.55
N ARG A 338 4.98 4.83 -16.33
CA ARG A 338 5.63 4.15 -17.45
C ARG A 338 6.51 3.01 -16.96
N ALA A 339 6.76 2.04 -17.82
CA ALA A 339 7.77 1.03 -17.55
C ALA A 339 9.16 1.69 -17.46
N ARG A 340 9.99 1.19 -16.54
CA ARG A 340 11.34 1.72 -16.33
C ARG A 340 12.37 0.62 -16.16
N THR A 341 13.59 0.89 -16.61
CA THR A 341 14.77 0.06 -16.38
C THR A 341 15.86 0.92 -15.76
N LEU A 342 16.37 0.52 -14.62
CA LEU A 342 17.44 1.24 -13.92
C LEU A 342 18.71 0.40 -13.89
N LEU A 343 19.84 1.02 -14.23
CA LEU A 343 21.17 0.44 -14.09
C LEU A 343 21.93 1.13 -12.96
N ASN A 344 22.38 0.34 -12.01
CA ASN A 344 23.22 0.80 -10.92
C ASN A 344 24.52 0.01 -10.91
N ALA A 345 25.62 0.61 -10.49
CA ALA A 345 26.87 -0.12 -10.31
C ALA A 345 27.67 0.44 -9.13
N SER A 346 28.60 -0.35 -8.62
CA SER A 346 29.56 0.10 -7.62
C SER A 346 30.88 -0.62 -7.76
N ILE A 347 31.96 0.09 -7.37
CA ILE A 347 33.30 -0.47 -7.23
C ILE A 347 33.69 -0.29 -5.77
N THR A 348 34.15 -1.35 -5.13
CA THR A 348 34.53 -1.37 -3.74
C THR A 348 35.97 -1.85 -3.66
N LEU A 349 36.83 -1.09 -3.01
CA LEU A 349 38.18 -1.49 -2.59
C LEU A 349 38.12 -1.70 -1.06
N ALA A 350 38.55 -2.87 -0.61
CA ALA A 350 38.56 -3.20 0.82
C ALA A 350 39.86 -3.97 1.15
N ASP A 351 40.28 -3.91 2.42
CA ASP A 351 41.24 -4.85 2.92
C ASP A 351 40.64 -6.27 3.04
N LEU A 352 41.48 -7.29 3.11
CA LEU A 352 40.97 -8.69 3.11
C LEU A 352 40.10 -9.01 4.33
N ASP A 353 40.28 -8.31 5.42
CA ASP A 353 39.52 -8.47 6.67
C ASP A 353 38.27 -7.57 6.75
N ASP A 354 37.98 -6.79 5.70
CA ASP A 354 36.86 -5.81 5.62
C ASP A 354 36.87 -4.72 6.73
N LYS A 355 38.05 -4.41 7.30
CA LYS A 355 38.19 -3.33 8.32
C LYS A 355 38.10 -1.94 7.69
N TYR A 356 38.64 -1.80 6.49
CA TYR A 356 38.63 -0.53 5.74
C TYR A 356 38.01 -0.79 4.38
N THR A 357 37.05 0.05 4.04
CA THR A 357 36.32 -0.06 2.76
C THR A 357 36.16 1.33 2.15
N LEU A 358 36.55 1.45 0.90
CA LEU A 358 36.23 2.59 0.04
C LEU A 358 35.29 2.14 -1.06
N ARG A 359 34.13 2.78 -1.17
CA ARG A 359 33.11 2.40 -2.17
C ARG A 359 32.69 3.60 -3.00
N LEU A 360 32.79 3.46 -4.31
CA LEU A 360 32.20 4.36 -5.29
C LEU A 360 30.89 3.74 -5.79
N VAL A 361 29.81 4.54 -5.78
CA VAL A 361 28.46 4.09 -6.17
C VAL A 361 27.90 5.00 -7.23
N GLY A 362 27.47 4.43 -8.34
CA GLY A 362 26.66 5.09 -9.37
C GLY A 362 25.25 4.52 -9.36
N LYS A 363 24.24 5.38 -9.28
CA LYS A 363 22.83 5.03 -9.41
C LYS A 363 22.27 5.61 -10.68
N ASN A 364 21.32 4.89 -11.28
CA ASN A 364 20.64 5.32 -12.50
C ASN A 364 21.64 5.78 -13.58
N LEU A 365 22.63 4.94 -13.90
CA LEU A 365 23.74 5.26 -14.81
C LEU A 365 23.30 5.54 -16.25
N THR A 366 22.08 5.17 -16.59
CA THR A 366 21.46 5.41 -17.92
C THR A 366 20.68 6.72 -17.97
N ASP A 367 20.64 7.49 -16.88
CA ASP A 367 19.85 8.73 -16.72
C ASP A 367 18.37 8.55 -17.14
N GLU A 368 17.78 7.42 -16.73
CA GLU A 368 16.37 7.13 -16.98
C GLU A 368 15.49 8.08 -16.18
N ARG A 369 14.68 8.87 -16.86
CA ARG A 369 13.66 9.72 -16.22
C ARG A 369 12.37 8.95 -16.04
N TYR A 370 12.05 8.63 -14.81
CA TYR A 370 10.88 7.82 -14.49
C TYR A 370 9.93 8.51 -13.50
N GLU A 371 8.67 8.21 -13.66
CA GLU A 371 7.61 8.72 -12.82
C GLU A 371 7.53 7.91 -11.52
N THR A 372 7.41 8.60 -10.38
CA THR A 372 7.22 7.99 -9.05
C THR A 372 5.78 8.14 -8.56
N ALA A 373 5.09 9.18 -9.00
CA ALA A 373 3.68 9.42 -8.73
C ALA A 373 3.05 10.19 -9.89
N SER A 374 1.78 9.96 -10.14
CA SER A 374 0.99 10.73 -11.10
C SER A 374 -0.46 10.78 -10.63
N GLN A 375 -0.97 11.96 -10.34
CA GLN A 375 -2.30 12.14 -9.75
C GLN A 375 -3.06 13.25 -10.48
N VAL A 376 -4.35 12.98 -10.76
CA VAL A 376 -5.30 13.99 -11.22
C VAL A 376 -5.94 14.65 -10.01
N VAL A 377 -5.94 15.97 -9.98
CA VAL A 377 -6.56 16.75 -8.90
C VAL A 377 -7.79 17.45 -9.47
N GLY A 378 -8.96 17.03 -8.98
CA GLY A 378 -10.25 17.67 -9.28
C GLY A 378 -10.65 17.69 -10.76
N GLY A 379 -10.06 16.84 -11.61
CA GLY A 379 -10.28 16.89 -13.06
C GLY A 379 -9.67 18.12 -13.76
N LEU A 380 -8.94 18.95 -13.01
CA LEU A 380 -8.39 20.23 -13.51
C LEU A 380 -6.96 20.10 -14.01
N TRP A 381 -6.15 19.31 -13.33
CA TRP A 381 -4.73 19.14 -13.62
C TRP A 381 -4.19 17.79 -13.19
N THR A 382 -3.19 17.33 -13.92
CA THR A 382 -2.39 16.17 -13.54
C THR A 382 -1.02 16.65 -13.09
N PHE A 383 -0.56 16.26 -11.93
CA PHE A 383 0.83 16.44 -11.56
C PHE A 383 1.56 15.09 -11.57
N THR A 384 2.82 15.13 -11.98
CA THR A 384 3.67 13.95 -12.05
C THR A 384 4.98 14.25 -11.32
N LEU A 385 5.34 13.37 -10.38
CA LEU A 385 6.62 13.43 -9.71
C LEU A 385 7.59 12.47 -10.40
N TYR A 386 8.81 12.94 -10.60
CA TYR A 386 9.88 12.15 -11.19
C TYR A 386 10.89 11.75 -10.12
N GLY A 387 11.46 10.56 -10.29
CA GLY A 387 12.59 10.08 -9.51
C GLY A 387 13.91 10.62 -10.08
N PRO A 388 14.93 10.67 -9.22
CA PRO A 388 16.28 11.06 -9.61
C PRO A 388 16.96 10.05 -10.51
#